data_9de6e90ce8a33383aaded5ca3e374068
#
_entry.id   9de6e90ce8a33383aaded5ca3e374068
#
_cell.length_a   1.000
_cell.length_b   1.000
_cell.length_c   1.000
_cell.angle_alpha   90.00
_cell.angle_beta   90.00
_cell.angle_gamma   90.00
#
_symmetry.space_group_name_H-M   'P 1'
#
loop_
_entity.id
_entity.type
_entity.pdbx_description
1 polymer ?
#
loop_
_entity_poly.entity_id
_entity_poly.type
_entity_poly.pdbx_seq_one_letter_code
_entity_poly.pdbx_strand_id
1 'polypeptide(L)'
;ARQYARLLAVKDEYEVARLYTDGAFMQSLGDQFERWDGLTFHMAPPLLARRGADGRPRKMRLGAWLMPALRLLAPARRFRGRWFDPFGHTEERKLERQLARDYEALIDEVLSSLSADKHALAVAIAKVPENIRGYGHVKLANLASAKGRWRVLLDRFHGRAVPNARTITIVT
;
A
#
# COMPACT_ATOMS: atom_id res chain seq x y z
N ALA A 1 0.28 -1.50 16.89
CA ALA A 1 -0.79 -0.69 16.29
C ALA A 1 -0.31 0.09 15.06
N ARG A 2 0.73 0.97 15.15
CA ARG A 2 1.17 1.84 14.02
C ARG A 2 1.57 1.07 12.76
N GLN A 3 2.32 -0.01 12.87
CA GLN A 3 2.78 -0.79 11.72
C GLN A 3 1.64 -1.56 11.05
N TYR A 4 0.73 -2.09 11.84
CA TYR A 4 -0.48 -2.73 11.34
C TYR A 4 -1.37 -1.74 10.57
N ALA A 5 -1.59 -0.54 11.11
CA ALA A 5 -2.32 0.51 10.41
C ALA A 5 -1.71 0.86 9.04
N ARG A 6 -0.37 0.83 8.91
CA ARG A 6 0.30 1.03 7.61
C ARG A 6 0.00 -0.06 6.60
N LEU A 7 -0.08 -1.32 7.04
CA LEU A 7 -0.43 -2.43 6.15
C LEU A 7 -1.88 -2.34 5.68
N LEU A 8 -2.77 -1.84 6.53
CA LEU A 8 -4.18 -1.59 6.20
C LEU A 8 -4.37 -0.34 5.32
N ALA A 9 -3.40 0.58 5.30
CA ALA A 9 -3.45 1.75 4.43
C ALA A 9 -3.22 1.35 2.98
N VAL A 10 -4.31 1.29 2.22
CA VAL A 10 -4.34 0.90 0.81
C VAL A 10 -4.81 2.06 -0.05
N LYS A 11 -4.37 2.09 -1.31
CA LYS A 11 -4.89 3.05 -2.28
C LYS A 11 -6.34 2.68 -2.61
N ASP A 12 -7.27 3.54 -2.27
CA ASP A 12 -8.69 3.32 -2.41
C ASP A 12 -9.29 4.25 -3.45
N GLU A 13 -9.77 3.69 -4.54
CA GLU A 13 -10.33 4.42 -5.67
C GLU A 13 -11.60 5.18 -5.28
N TYR A 14 -12.42 4.61 -4.40
CA TYR A 14 -13.62 5.28 -3.88
C TYR A 14 -13.28 6.47 -2.98
N GLU A 15 -12.26 6.31 -2.15
CA GLU A 15 -11.79 7.40 -1.28
C GLU A 15 -11.13 8.51 -2.10
N VAL A 16 -10.36 8.16 -3.12
CA VAL A 16 -9.83 9.15 -4.08
C VAL A 16 -10.98 9.91 -4.75
N ALA A 17 -12.04 9.21 -5.18
CA ALA A 17 -13.20 9.85 -5.77
C ALA A 17 -13.91 10.80 -4.78
N ARG A 18 -14.04 10.38 -3.52
CA ARG A 18 -14.62 11.21 -2.46
C ARG A 18 -13.81 12.49 -2.24
N LEU A 19 -12.49 12.37 -2.08
CA LEU A 19 -11.60 13.51 -1.83
C LEU A 19 -11.65 14.57 -2.92
N TYR A 20 -11.89 14.18 -4.17
CA TYR A 20 -12.08 15.16 -5.26
C TYR A 20 -13.49 15.73 -5.32
N THR A 21 -14.49 15.14 -4.69
CA THR A 21 -15.91 15.47 -4.90
C THR A 21 -16.66 15.92 -3.65
N ASP A 22 -16.04 15.88 -2.47
CA ASP A 22 -16.66 16.30 -1.20
C ASP A 22 -16.75 17.83 -0.99
N GLY A 23 -16.23 18.60 -1.94
CA GLY A 23 -16.22 20.05 -1.90
C GLY A 23 -14.90 20.65 -1.40
N ALA A 24 -14.18 20.00 -0.51
CA ALA A 24 -12.94 20.52 0.07
C ALA A 24 -11.85 20.74 -0.98
N PHE A 25 -11.76 19.85 -1.98
CA PHE A 25 -10.83 20.02 -3.10
C PHE A 25 -11.12 21.29 -3.91
N MET A 26 -12.38 21.52 -4.28
CA MET A 26 -12.77 22.70 -5.06
C MET A 26 -12.60 23.98 -4.25
N GLN A 27 -12.91 23.96 -2.96
CA GLN A 27 -12.67 25.06 -2.05
C GLN A 27 -11.17 25.40 -1.98
N SER A 28 -10.31 24.39 -1.78
CA SER A 28 -8.85 24.56 -1.76
C SER A 28 -8.30 25.16 -3.05
N LEU A 29 -8.88 24.83 -4.21
CA LEU A 29 -8.52 25.47 -5.48
C LEU A 29 -8.93 26.94 -5.50
N GLY A 30 -10.15 27.28 -5.05
CA GLY A 30 -10.63 28.65 -4.96
C GLY A 30 -9.81 29.52 -4.01
N ASP A 31 -9.30 28.92 -2.91
CA ASP A 31 -8.44 29.61 -1.94
C ASP A 31 -7.03 29.87 -2.49
N GLN A 32 -6.54 29.05 -3.43
CA GLN A 32 -5.18 29.14 -3.99
C GLN A 32 -5.12 29.89 -5.32
N PHE A 33 -6.19 29.92 -6.09
CA PHE A 33 -6.22 30.47 -7.43
C PHE A 33 -7.45 31.37 -7.62
N GLU A 34 -7.26 32.60 -8.04
CA GLU A 34 -8.37 33.52 -8.37
C GLU A 34 -9.16 33.06 -9.60
N ARG A 35 -8.46 32.45 -10.58
CA ARG A 35 -9.04 31.92 -11.82
C ARG A 35 -8.29 30.69 -12.28
N TRP A 36 -8.98 29.75 -12.92
CA TRP A 36 -8.40 28.61 -13.65
C TRP A 36 -9.25 28.26 -14.87
N ASP A 37 -8.59 27.91 -15.96
CA ASP A 37 -9.26 27.62 -17.23
C ASP A 37 -9.85 26.19 -17.28
N GLY A 38 -9.37 25.29 -16.43
CA GLY A 38 -9.87 23.92 -16.36
C GLY A 38 -9.02 23.02 -15.49
N LEU A 39 -9.55 21.82 -15.27
CA LEU A 39 -8.89 20.78 -14.50
C LEU A 39 -8.43 19.65 -15.43
N THR A 40 -7.18 19.26 -15.30
CA THR A 40 -6.63 18.07 -15.95
C THR A 40 -6.08 17.13 -14.88
N PHE A 41 -6.57 15.91 -14.91
CA PHE A 41 -6.15 14.86 -13.98
C PHE A 41 -5.12 13.94 -14.63
N HIS A 42 -4.01 13.69 -13.97
CA HIS A 42 -2.98 12.76 -14.40
C HIS A 42 -3.07 11.48 -13.55
N MET A 43 -3.89 10.54 -13.98
CA MET A 43 -4.19 9.30 -13.25
C MET A 43 -3.91 8.05 -14.07
N ALA A 44 -3.73 6.93 -13.38
CA ALA A 44 -3.68 5.60 -13.96
C ALA A 44 -4.76 4.73 -13.30
N PRO A 45 -6.04 4.87 -13.73
CA PRO A 45 -7.13 4.08 -13.17
C PRO A 45 -6.87 2.58 -13.38
N PRO A 46 -7.00 1.72 -12.35
CA PRO A 46 -6.63 0.29 -12.46
C PRO A 46 -7.31 -0.47 -13.59
N LEU A 47 -8.56 -0.09 -13.92
CA LEU A 47 -9.36 -0.76 -14.95
C LEU A 47 -9.13 -0.19 -16.37
N LEU A 48 -8.55 1.02 -16.49
CA LEU A 48 -8.43 1.73 -17.78
C LEU A 48 -6.98 1.95 -18.19
N ALA A 49 -6.04 1.96 -17.25
CA ALA A 49 -4.65 2.28 -17.53
C ALA A 49 -3.98 1.17 -18.33
N ARG A 50 -3.45 1.54 -19.49
CA ARG A 50 -2.57 0.65 -20.28
C ARG A 50 -1.24 0.49 -19.58
N ARG A 51 -0.66 -0.70 -19.64
CA ARG A 51 0.69 -0.95 -19.14
C ARG A 51 1.72 -0.54 -20.21
N GLY A 52 2.78 0.14 -19.78
CA GLY A 52 3.93 0.42 -20.64
C GLY A 52 4.76 -0.84 -20.90
N ALA A 53 5.81 -0.72 -21.73
CA ALA A 53 6.76 -1.80 -22.00
C ALA A 53 7.49 -2.27 -20.72
N ASP A 54 7.59 -1.40 -19.72
CA ASP A 54 8.14 -1.67 -18.38
C ASP A 54 7.13 -2.34 -17.41
N GLY A 55 5.95 -2.72 -17.89
CA GLY A 55 4.87 -3.32 -17.10
C GLY A 55 4.16 -2.33 -16.16
N ARG A 56 4.56 -1.06 -16.12
CA ARG A 56 3.97 -0.04 -15.23
C ARG A 56 2.71 0.57 -15.84
N PRO A 57 1.69 0.88 -15.03
CA PRO A 57 0.51 1.57 -15.53
C PRO A 57 0.89 2.99 -15.97
N ARG A 58 0.57 3.34 -17.23
CA ARG A 58 0.82 4.67 -17.79
C ARG A 58 -0.24 5.65 -17.28
N LYS A 59 0.22 6.81 -16.81
CA LYS A 59 -0.68 7.90 -16.46
C LYS A 59 -1.36 8.42 -17.72
N MET A 60 -2.66 8.63 -17.64
CA MET A 60 -3.51 9.21 -18.69
C MET A 60 -3.87 10.63 -18.30
N ARG A 61 -3.98 11.50 -19.27
CA ARG A 61 -4.56 12.85 -19.10
C ARG A 61 -6.07 12.71 -19.24
N LEU A 62 -6.78 13.08 -18.20
CA LEU A 62 -8.24 13.03 -18.13
C LEU A 62 -8.74 14.44 -17.85
N GLY A 63 -9.63 14.94 -18.70
CA GLY A 63 -10.16 16.30 -18.57
C GLY A 63 -11.24 16.44 -17.50
N ALA A 64 -11.91 17.56 -17.48
CA ALA A 64 -12.95 17.93 -16.51
C ALA A 64 -14.13 16.95 -16.47
N TRP A 65 -14.37 16.19 -17.53
CA TRP A 65 -15.38 15.13 -17.60
C TRP A 65 -15.20 14.03 -16.54
N LEU A 66 -13.99 13.92 -15.98
CA LEU A 66 -13.72 12.97 -14.91
C LEU A 66 -14.49 13.29 -13.62
N MET A 67 -14.74 14.58 -13.34
CA MET A 67 -15.44 15.00 -12.12
C MET A 67 -16.84 14.38 -11.96
N PRO A 68 -17.73 14.38 -12.97
CA PRO A 68 -19.00 13.64 -12.90
C PRO A 68 -18.82 12.15 -12.65
N ALA A 69 -17.84 11.52 -13.28
CA ALA A 69 -17.55 10.09 -13.06
C ALA A 69 -17.10 9.81 -11.62
N LEU A 70 -16.25 10.67 -11.05
CA LEU A 70 -15.84 10.56 -9.65
C LEU A 70 -17.01 10.80 -8.68
N ARG A 71 -17.92 11.74 -8.98
CA ARG A 71 -19.16 11.94 -8.19
C ARG A 71 -20.05 10.71 -8.17
N LEU A 72 -20.12 9.97 -9.26
CA LEU A 72 -20.85 8.71 -9.32
C LEU A 72 -20.12 7.59 -8.58
N LEU A 73 -18.78 7.59 -8.61
CA LEU A 73 -17.96 6.57 -7.97
C LEU A 73 -17.90 6.72 -6.44
N ALA A 74 -17.85 7.95 -5.92
CA ALA A 74 -17.70 8.23 -4.49
C ALA A 74 -18.75 7.52 -3.60
N PRO A 75 -20.08 7.54 -3.88
CA PRO A 75 -21.08 6.83 -3.08
C PRO A 75 -20.98 5.30 -3.23
N ALA A 76 -20.34 4.79 -4.28
CA ALA A 76 -20.14 3.36 -4.47
C ALA A 76 -19.17 2.73 -3.44
N ARG A 77 -18.51 3.55 -2.59
CA ARG A 77 -17.72 3.07 -1.43
C ARG A 77 -18.50 2.11 -0.51
N ARG A 78 -19.83 2.24 -0.45
CA ARG A 78 -20.71 1.35 0.32
C ARG A 78 -20.70 -0.10 -0.18
N PHE A 79 -20.23 -0.33 -1.40
CA PHE A 79 -20.11 -1.65 -2.02
C PHE A 79 -18.72 -2.26 -1.86
N ARG A 80 -17.79 -1.55 -1.20
CA ARG A 80 -16.43 -2.02 -0.94
C ARG A 80 -16.43 -3.38 -0.25
N GLY A 81 -15.61 -4.28 -0.77
CA GLY A 81 -15.44 -5.63 -0.23
C GLY A 81 -16.61 -6.58 -0.50
N ARG A 82 -17.65 -6.14 -1.22
CA ARG A 82 -18.73 -7.02 -1.66
C ARG A 82 -18.32 -7.79 -2.93
N TRP A 83 -19.05 -8.83 -3.27
CA TRP A 83 -18.75 -9.70 -4.42
C TRP A 83 -18.68 -8.95 -5.77
N PHE A 84 -19.42 -7.86 -5.90
CA PHE A 84 -19.47 -7.01 -7.10
C PHE A 84 -18.57 -5.75 -7.01
N ASP A 85 -17.67 -5.66 -6.02
CA ASP A 85 -16.66 -4.58 -5.92
C ASP A 85 -15.57 -4.79 -6.99
N PRO A 86 -15.53 -3.99 -8.08
CA PRO A 86 -14.59 -4.23 -9.18
C PRO A 86 -13.13 -4.00 -8.76
N PHE A 87 -12.88 -3.18 -7.75
CA PHE A 87 -11.54 -2.91 -7.25
C PHE A 87 -11.10 -3.92 -6.19
N GLY A 88 -12.04 -4.51 -5.45
CA GLY A 88 -11.78 -5.47 -4.37
C GLY A 88 -11.16 -6.79 -4.84
N HIS A 89 -11.35 -7.15 -6.11
CA HIS A 89 -10.90 -8.42 -6.69
C HIS A 89 -9.55 -8.34 -7.41
N THR A 90 -8.92 -7.16 -7.47
CA THR A 90 -7.59 -7.01 -8.07
C THR A 90 -6.54 -7.82 -7.28
N GLU A 91 -5.53 -8.34 -7.99
CA GLU A 91 -4.43 -9.09 -7.37
C GLU A 91 -3.71 -8.26 -6.31
N GLU A 92 -3.57 -6.95 -6.53
CA GLU A 92 -3.00 -6.03 -5.56
C GLU A 92 -3.79 -6.03 -4.23
N ARG A 93 -5.14 -5.98 -4.31
CA ARG A 93 -6.01 -6.01 -3.13
C ARG A 93 -6.00 -7.35 -2.41
N LYS A 94 -5.92 -8.45 -3.15
CA LYS A 94 -5.78 -9.79 -2.56
C LYS A 94 -4.48 -9.88 -1.77
N LEU A 95 -3.37 -9.43 -2.38
CA LEU A 95 -2.06 -9.42 -1.76
C LEU A 95 -2.02 -8.52 -0.50
N GLU A 96 -2.63 -7.34 -0.55
CA GLU A 96 -2.70 -6.44 0.60
C GLU A 96 -3.46 -7.05 1.77
N ARG A 97 -4.60 -7.67 1.51
CA ARG A 97 -5.35 -8.40 2.55
C ARG A 97 -4.58 -9.60 3.09
N GLN A 98 -3.87 -10.33 2.23
CA GLN A 98 -3.05 -11.45 2.67
C GLN A 98 -1.89 -10.98 3.54
N LEU A 99 -1.23 -9.87 3.16
CA LEU A 99 -0.14 -9.30 3.93
C LEU A 99 -0.56 -8.87 5.34
N ALA A 100 -1.75 -8.32 5.50
CA ALA A 100 -2.28 -7.96 6.82
C ALA A 100 -2.48 -9.21 7.70
N ARG A 101 -3.09 -10.28 7.14
CA ARG A 101 -3.29 -11.56 7.84
C ARG A 101 -1.97 -12.24 8.18
N ASP A 102 -1.02 -12.25 7.24
CA ASP A 102 0.30 -12.83 7.45
C ASP A 102 1.03 -12.11 8.59
N TYR A 103 0.87 -10.79 8.67
CA TYR A 103 1.47 -10.01 9.75
C TYR A 103 0.79 -10.26 11.11
N GLU A 104 -0.52 -10.41 11.16
CA GLU A 104 -1.25 -10.79 12.38
C GLU A 104 -0.75 -12.14 12.90
N ALA A 105 -0.75 -13.16 12.04
CA ALA A 105 -0.29 -14.50 12.40
C ALA A 105 1.17 -14.50 12.88
N LEU A 106 2.03 -13.71 12.23
CA LEU A 106 3.43 -13.55 12.60
C LEU A 106 3.59 -12.88 13.98
N ILE A 107 2.79 -11.88 14.28
CA ILE A 107 2.83 -11.23 15.61
C ILE A 107 2.30 -12.18 16.68
N ASP A 108 1.26 -12.96 16.43
CA ASP A 108 0.75 -13.96 17.36
C ASP A 108 1.79 -15.05 17.64
N GLU A 109 2.50 -15.54 16.61
CA GLU A 109 3.63 -16.47 16.75
C GLU A 109 4.74 -15.90 17.65
N VAL A 110 5.15 -14.64 17.40
CA VAL A 110 6.17 -13.96 18.19
C VAL A 110 5.73 -13.77 19.64
N LEU A 111 4.47 -13.40 19.87
CA LEU A 111 3.93 -13.21 21.22
C LEU A 111 3.83 -14.50 22.01
N SER A 112 3.49 -15.62 21.36
CA SER A 112 3.36 -16.92 22.03
C SER A 112 4.67 -17.45 22.63
N SER A 113 5.82 -17.01 22.10
CA SER A 113 7.15 -17.45 22.53
C SER A 113 8.06 -16.29 22.97
N LEU A 114 7.43 -15.17 23.35
CA LEU A 114 8.13 -13.96 23.79
C LEU A 114 8.76 -14.18 25.19
N SER A 115 10.03 -13.79 25.31
CA SER A 115 10.77 -13.76 26.57
C SER A 115 11.59 -12.46 26.66
N ALA A 116 12.10 -12.14 27.82
CA ALA A 116 12.81 -10.87 28.05
C ALA A 116 14.05 -10.73 27.15
N ASP A 117 14.80 -11.80 26.95
CA ASP A 117 15.98 -11.87 26.08
C ASP A 117 15.63 -11.71 24.59
N LYS A 118 14.43 -12.09 24.18
CA LYS A 118 13.95 -11.99 22.78
C LYS A 118 13.21 -10.69 22.47
N HIS A 119 12.96 -9.85 23.47
CA HIS A 119 12.16 -8.62 23.30
C HIS A 119 12.68 -7.70 22.19
N ALA A 120 14.01 -7.49 22.11
CA ALA A 120 14.61 -6.65 21.08
C ALA A 120 14.35 -7.18 19.64
N LEU A 121 14.44 -8.52 19.47
CA LEU A 121 14.13 -9.19 18.19
C LEU A 121 12.65 -9.09 17.85
N ALA A 122 11.76 -9.30 18.83
CA ALA A 122 10.31 -9.15 18.64
C ALA A 122 9.95 -7.74 18.16
N VAL A 123 10.54 -6.70 18.76
CA VAL A 123 10.35 -5.31 18.32
C VAL A 123 10.90 -5.09 16.91
N ALA A 124 12.07 -5.66 16.57
CA ALA A 124 12.64 -5.56 15.23
C ALA A 124 11.73 -6.23 14.17
N ILE A 125 11.17 -7.41 14.47
CA ILE A 125 10.19 -8.11 13.63
C ILE A 125 8.94 -7.24 13.41
N ALA A 126 8.38 -6.70 14.48
CA ALA A 126 7.18 -5.87 14.43
C ALA A 126 7.38 -4.56 13.66
N LYS A 127 8.61 -4.04 13.55
CA LYS A 127 8.95 -2.83 12.82
C LYS A 127 9.19 -3.03 11.32
N VAL A 128 9.39 -4.25 10.83
CA VAL A 128 9.68 -4.50 9.40
C VAL A 128 8.72 -3.80 8.44
N PRO A 129 7.37 -3.69 8.71
CA PRO A 129 6.47 -2.98 7.82
C PRO A 129 6.80 -1.49 7.59
N GLU A 130 7.68 -0.88 8.37
CA GLU A 130 8.16 0.49 8.12
C GLU A 130 8.82 0.63 6.75
N ASN A 131 9.36 -0.45 6.21
CA ASN A 131 10.03 -0.49 4.91
C ASN A 131 9.07 -0.83 3.76
N ILE A 132 7.83 -1.25 4.04
CA ILE A 132 6.82 -1.54 3.02
C ILE A 132 6.10 -0.24 2.68
N ARG A 133 6.70 0.55 1.77
CA ARG A 133 6.19 1.86 1.37
C ARG A 133 5.81 1.86 -0.10
N GLY A 134 4.99 2.86 -0.49
CA GLY A 134 4.55 3.06 -1.86
C GLY A 134 3.33 2.22 -2.22
N TYR A 135 3.00 2.23 -3.50
CA TYR A 135 1.85 1.54 -4.09
C TYR A 135 2.30 0.78 -5.34
N GLY A 136 1.50 -0.21 -5.76
CA GLY A 136 1.76 -0.98 -6.97
C GLY A 136 3.13 -1.66 -6.93
N HIS A 137 3.88 -1.57 -8.03
CA HIS A 137 5.18 -2.23 -8.20
C HIS A 137 6.23 -1.82 -7.15
N VAL A 138 6.20 -0.57 -6.67
CA VAL A 138 7.13 -0.10 -5.61
C VAL A 138 6.85 -0.85 -4.31
N LYS A 139 5.57 -0.98 -3.94
CA LYS A 139 5.16 -1.75 -2.75
C LYS A 139 5.56 -3.22 -2.87
N LEU A 140 5.40 -3.82 -4.07
CA LEU A 140 5.79 -5.21 -4.33
C LEU A 140 7.29 -5.44 -4.15
N ALA A 141 8.12 -4.55 -4.69
CA ALA A 141 9.58 -4.63 -4.52
C ALA A 141 9.99 -4.52 -3.03
N ASN A 142 9.43 -3.55 -2.33
CA ASN A 142 9.68 -3.36 -0.90
C ASN A 142 9.17 -4.54 -0.07
N LEU A 143 8.06 -5.17 -0.46
CA LEU A 143 7.51 -6.35 0.19
C LEU A 143 8.44 -7.56 0.06
N ALA A 144 9.05 -7.77 -1.13
CA ALA A 144 10.01 -8.86 -1.32
C ALA A 144 11.21 -8.72 -0.36
N SER A 145 11.76 -7.50 -0.24
CA SER A 145 12.83 -7.18 0.70
C SER A 145 12.40 -7.39 2.15
N ALA A 146 11.18 -6.92 2.51
CA ALA A 146 10.63 -7.06 3.85
C ALA A 146 10.43 -8.54 4.24
N LYS A 147 9.93 -9.39 3.34
CA LYS A 147 9.80 -10.83 3.56
C LYS A 147 11.15 -11.50 3.82
N GLY A 148 12.19 -11.13 3.08
CA GLY A 148 13.55 -11.59 3.35
C GLY A 148 14.04 -11.21 4.74
N ARG A 149 13.79 -9.96 5.15
CA ARG A 149 14.15 -9.46 6.48
C ARG A 149 13.38 -10.17 7.61
N TRP A 150 12.07 -10.37 7.46
CA TRP A 150 11.27 -11.14 8.41
C TRP A 150 11.83 -12.53 8.62
N ARG A 151 12.14 -13.24 7.53
CA ARG A 151 12.71 -14.58 7.59
C ARG A 151 13.99 -14.63 8.44
N VAL A 152 14.94 -13.74 8.17
CA VAL A 152 16.20 -13.65 8.92
C VAL A 152 15.96 -13.35 10.40
N LEU A 153 15.05 -12.42 10.71
CA LEU A 153 14.74 -12.04 12.09
C LEU A 153 14.00 -13.17 12.84
N LEU A 154 13.09 -13.88 12.18
CA LEU A 154 12.39 -15.04 12.75
C LEU A 154 13.34 -16.20 13.01
N ASP A 155 14.26 -16.50 12.08
CA ASP A 155 15.26 -17.56 12.30
C ASP A 155 16.11 -17.24 13.55
N ARG A 156 16.53 -15.98 13.72
CA ARG A 156 17.22 -15.53 14.93
C ARG A 156 16.35 -15.64 16.18
N PHE A 157 15.10 -15.24 16.09
CA PHE A 157 14.14 -15.29 17.20
C PHE A 157 13.90 -16.70 17.69
N HIS A 158 13.88 -17.68 16.77
CA HIS A 158 13.74 -19.12 17.07
C HIS A 158 15.08 -19.82 17.33
N GLY A 159 16.21 -19.11 17.34
CA GLY A 159 17.54 -19.70 17.55
C GLY A 159 18.02 -20.58 16.39
N ARG A 160 17.46 -20.41 15.20
CA ARG A 160 17.88 -21.13 13.99
C ARG A 160 19.15 -20.50 13.39
N ALA A 161 20.02 -21.31 12.81
CA ALA A 161 21.19 -20.82 12.10
C ALA A 161 20.76 -19.99 10.89
N VAL A 162 21.15 -18.71 10.86
CA VAL A 162 20.93 -17.86 9.69
C VAL A 162 22.04 -18.17 8.69
N PRO A 163 21.74 -18.57 7.45
CA PRO A 163 22.76 -18.69 6.42
C PRO A 163 23.54 -17.40 6.32
N ASN A 164 24.87 -17.46 6.34
CA ASN A 164 25.77 -16.30 6.33
C ASN A 164 25.30 -15.27 5.29
N ALA A 165 24.93 -14.09 5.75
CA ALA A 165 24.77 -12.97 4.88
C ALA A 165 26.12 -12.72 4.20
N ARG A 166 26.18 -12.89 2.86
CA ARG A 166 27.38 -12.53 2.09
C ARG A 166 27.69 -11.08 2.44
N THR A 167 28.86 -10.84 2.99
CA THR A 167 29.38 -9.52 3.24
C THR A 167 29.47 -8.82 1.88
N ILE A 168 28.63 -7.81 1.65
CA ILE A 168 28.77 -6.94 0.49
C ILE A 168 29.87 -5.95 0.84
N THR A 169 31.07 -6.16 0.32
CA THR A 169 32.17 -5.19 0.38
C THR A 169 31.83 -4.10 -0.63
N ILE A 170 31.47 -2.92 -0.15
CA ILE A 170 31.39 -1.72 -0.99
C ILE A 170 32.82 -1.24 -1.18
N VAL A 171 33.39 -1.45 -2.38
CA VAL A 171 34.63 -0.83 -2.79
C VAL A 171 34.29 0.59 -3.22
N THR A 172 34.81 1.59 -2.48
CA THR A 172 34.79 3.02 -2.80
C THR A 172 35.73 3.36 -3.94
#